data_5d964cb2e2d4d60814bc631bd7f9969c
#
_entry.id   5d964cb2e2d4d60814bc631bd7f9969c
#
_cell.length_a   1.000
_cell.length_b   1.000
_cell.length_c   1.000
_cell.angle_alpha   90.00
_cell.angle_beta   90.00
_cell.angle_gamma   90.00
#
_symmetry.space_group_name_H-M   'P 1'
#
loop_
_entity.id
_entity.type
_entity.pdbx_description
1 polymer ?
#
loop_
_entity_poly.entity_id
_entity_poly.type
_entity_poly.pdbx_seq_one_letter_code
_entity_poly.pdbx_strand_id
1 'polypeptide(L)'
;MRFKKTGMYFLLFLTLVVFLYLFDESNISSENDSRNIVKETPVRLQTIFAKTKIVCFGRFLIKVPQTATVVYGPTEVATQINYLEGEANKISDYVNSKLLEVESEREFLDEAGIASLPLFGKSLDGQRSGQKIVFGSKDQVSYTITSYVPVDAHLFVQSVDGILPNINIIDQINAVATRLKYRREEEIPAGQGMCIEGGFVSGTYEYERATIGIRLKEYPDVHLSIDTHKNLEFLQESANPKLLHEKARESAEVEGLGAVFSRVKVLREELRQLADLSGQEVAYRTPAYKSAASVHEFRFHSVGKVNDPFHPEFDIRLD
;
A
#
# COMPACT_ATOMS: atom_id res chain seq x y z
N MET A 1 12.37 -35.31 -15.41
CA MET A 1 11.67 -34.11 -15.93
C MET A 1 12.14 -32.93 -15.09
N ARG A 2 13.06 -32.08 -15.62
CA ARG A 2 13.66 -30.95 -14.87
C ARG A 2 12.72 -29.75 -15.02
N PHE A 3 12.05 -29.37 -13.95
CA PHE A 3 11.35 -28.08 -13.87
C PHE A 3 12.38 -26.95 -13.74
N LYS A 4 12.49 -26.12 -14.76
CA LYS A 4 13.24 -24.87 -14.71
C LYS A 4 12.56 -23.93 -13.70
N LYS A 5 13.28 -23.60 -12.64
CA LYS A 5 12.93 -22.49 -11.73
C LYS A 5 13.13 -21.16 -12.48
N THR A 6 12.10 -20.67 -13.13
CA THR A 6 12.05 -19.26 -13.54
C THR A 6 11.47 -18.47 -12.39
N GLY A 7 12.34 -17.99 -11.50
CA GLY A 7 12.00 -16.91 -10.58
C GLY A 7 11.74 -15.67 -11.42
N MET A 8 10.49 -15.25 -11.49
CA MET A 8 10.05 -14.07 -12.23
C MET A 8 10.43 -12.83 -11.41
N TYR A 9 11.62 -12.29 -11.67
CA TYR A 9 12.03 -10.99 -11.17
C TYR A 9 11.34 -9.92 -12.00
N PHE A 10 10.28 -9.35 -11.45
CA PHE A 10 9.59 -8.24 -12.03
C PHE A 10 10.37 -6.95 -11.79
N LEU A 11 11.09 -6.47 -12.77
CA LEU A 11 11.81 -5.21 -12.74
C LEU A 11 10.88 -4.12 -13.29
N LEU A 12 10.17 -3.41 -12.42
CA LEU A 12 9.42 -2.19 -12.79
C LEU A 12 10.43 -1.07 -13.13
N PHE A 13 10.79 -0.99 -14.41
CA PHE A 13 11.78 -0.04 -14.93
C PHE A 13 11.14 1.32 -15.30
N LEU A 14 9.89 1.57 -14.90
CA LEU A 14 9.08 2.46 -15.73
C LEU A 14 8.52 3.72 -15.09
N THR A 15 8.54 3.87 -13.79
CA THR A 15 7.72 4.90 -13.17
C THR A 15 8.18 6.34 -13.37
N LEU A 16 9.44 6.57 -13.68
CA LEU A 16 9.95 7.93 -13.80
C LEU A 16 10.15 8.41 -15.25
N VAL A 17 10.12 7.55 -16.23
CA VAL A 17 10.21 7.96 -17.65
C VAL A 17 8.96 8.76 -18.06
N VAL A 18 7.83 8.46 -17.44
CA VAL A 18 6.56 9.17 -17.69
C VAL A 18 6.56 10.56 -17.10
N PHE A 19 7.36 10.79 -16.07
CA PHE A 19 7.37 12.01 -15.28
C PHE A 19 7.77 13.29 -16.02
N LEU A 20 8.71 13.23 -16.94
CA LEU A 20 9.24 14.44 -17.61
C LEU A 20 8.57 14.82 -18.93
N TYR A 21 7.65 13.99 -19.40
CA TYR A 21 6.83 14.37 -20.55
C TYR A 21 5.80 15.46 -20.23
N LEU A 22 5.51 15.72 -18.97
CA LEU A 22 4.51 16.70 -18.56
C LEU A 22 5.04 18.15 -18.54
N PHE A 23 6.37 18.36 -18.60
CA PHE A 23 6.96 19.69 -18.42
C PHE A 23 7.54 20.31 -19.69
N ASP A 24 7.50 19.65 -20.85
CA ASP A 24 7.94 20.26 -22.10
C ASP A 24 6.72 20.71 -22.92
N GLU A 25 6.13 21.85 -22.51
CA GLU A 25 5.00 22.51 -23.20
C GLU A 25 5.36 23.08 -24.59
N SER A 26 6.60 22.98 -25.06
CA SER A 26 7.06 23.74 -26.23
C SER A 26 6.97 23.02 -27.58
N ASN A 27 6.50 21.75 -27.64
CA ASN A 27 6.43 21.04 -28.92
C ASN A 27 5.21 20.09 -29.01
N ILE A 28 3.99 20.64 -29.06
CA ILE A 28 2.83 19.90 -29.53
C ILE A 28 2.48 20.39 -30.96
N SER A 29 3.12 19.82 -31.95
CA SER A 29 2.61 19.81 -33.32
C SER A 29 1.97 18.44 -33.59
N SER A 30 0.72 18.50 -34.01
CA SER A 30 -0.06 17.34 -34.41
C SER A 30 0.52 16.68 -35.67
N GLU A 31 1.01 15.46 -35.55
CA GLU A 31 1.08 14.55 -36.71
C GLU A 31 0.95 13.11 -36.25
N ASN A 32 -0.12 12.45 -36.76
CA ASN A 32 -0.34 11.01 -36.66
C ASN A 32 0.77 10.27 -37.45
N ASP A 33 1.72 9.66 -36.75
CA ASP A 33 2.57 8.64 -37.33
C ASP A 33 2.83 7.52 -36.33
N SER A 34 2.24 6.36 -36.58
CA SER A 34 2.35 5.14 -35.79
C SER A 34 3.74 4.53 -36.01
N ARG A 35 4.76 5.12 -35.45
CA ARG A 35 6.10 4.52 -35.32
C ARG A 35 6.40 4.32 -33.84
N ASN A 36 6.83 3.12 -33.48
CA ASN A 36 7.47 2.80 -32.19
C ASN A 36 8.71 3.67 -32.00
N ILE A 37 8.53 4.91 -31.63
CA ILE A 37 9.61 5.79 -31.20
C ILE A 37 9.93 5.36 -29.77
N VAL A 38 11.02 4.63 -29.59
CA VAL A 38 11.69 4.54 -28.30
C VAL A 38 12.18 5.96 -28.01
N LYS A 39 11.35 6.76 -27.34
CA LYS A 39 11.75 8.10 -26.93
C LYS A 39 12.88 7.95 -25.91
N GLU A 40 14.05 8.51 -26.21
CA GLU A 40 15.20 8.51 -25.32
C GLU A 40 14.81 9.14 -23.98
N THR A 41 15.20 8.49 -22.88
CA THR A 41 14.99 9.06 -21.54
C THR A 41 15.67 10.42 -21.47
N PRO A 42 14.98 11.49 -21.04
CA PRO A 42 15.58 12.81 -20.92
C PRO A 42 16.88 12.79 -20.12
N VAL A 43 17.89 13.51 -20.56
CA VAL A 43 19.25 13.54 -19.96
C VAL A 43 19.20 13.79 -18.45
N ARG A 44 18.30 14.66 -18.00
CA ARG A 44 18.11 14.97 -16.58
C ARG A 44 17.69 13.74 -15.77
N LEU A 45 16.82 12.90 -16.31
CA LEU A 45 16.43 11.64 -15.68
C LEU A 45 17.56 10.62 -15.70
N GLN A 46 18.29 10.52 -16.80
CA GLN A 46 19.45 9.64 -16.87
C GLN A 46 20.44 9.95 -15.74
N THR A 47 20.63 11.24 -15.44
CA THR A 47 21.50 11.70 -14.35
C THR A 47 20.99 11.25 -12.97
N ILE A 48 19.69 11.42 -12.71
CA ILE A 48 19.06 11.04 -11.43
C ILE A 48 19.12 9.53 -11.22
N PHE A 49 18.93 8.75 -12.28
CA PHE A 49 18.98 7.28 -12.27
C PHE A 49 20.37 6.69 -12.53
N ALA A 50 21.44 7.52 -12.63
CA ALA A 50 22.80 7.03 -12.80
C ALA A 50 23.25 6.10 -11.65
N LYS A 51 22.75 6.37 -10.42
CA LYS A 51 22.91 5.49 -9.26
C LYS A 51 21.53 5.18 -8.69
N THR A 52 21.25 3.88 -8.53
CA THR A 52 19.94 3.42 -8.07
C THR A 52 20.05 2.44 -6.93
N LYS A 53 18.99 2.35 -6.12
CA LYS A 53 18.77 1.27 -5.16
C LYS A 53 17.50 0.50 -5.54
N ILE A 54 17.43 -0.77 -5.11
CA ILE A 54 16.25 -1.60 -5.26
C ILE A 54 15.49 -1.56 -3.95
N VAL A 55 14.19 -1.33 -4.04
CA VAL A 55 13.26 -1.32 -2.90
C VAL A 55 12.25 -2.44 -3.11
N CYS A 56 12.08 -3.27 -2.07
CA CYS A 56 11.05 -4.31 -2.05
C CYS A 56 9.84 -3.81 -1.26
N PHE A 57 8.67 -3.78 -1.87
CA PHE A 57 7.40 -3.48 -1.19
C PHE A 57 6.28 -4.36 -1.75
N GLY A 58 5.39 -4.81 -0.89
CA GLY A 58 4.41 -5.80 -1.31
C GLY A 58 5.11 -6.98 -1.99
N ARG A 59 4.66 -7.35 -3.18
CA ARG A 59 5.26 -8.42 -3.99
C ARG A 59 6.21 -7.90 -5.08
N PHE A 60 6.61 -6.62 -5.01
CA PHE A 60 7.30 -5.92 -6.08
C PHE A 60 8.70 -5.46 -5.68
N LEU A 61 9.56 -5.42 -6.68
CA LEU A 61 10.85 -4.77 -6.62
C LEU A 61 10.81 -3.55 -7.52
N ILE A 62 11.06 -2.38 -6.96
CA ILE A 62 11.17 -1.14 -7.72
C ILE A 62 12.58 -0.60 -7.67
N LYS A 63 13.02 -0.01 -8.78
CA LYS A 63 14.30 0.67 -8.86
C LYS A 63 14.06 2.17 -8.69
N VAL A 64 14.70 2.75 -7.67
CA VAL A 64 14.61 4.18 -7.37
C VAL A 64 16.00 4.81 -7.38
N PRO A 65 16.14 6.14 -7.56
CA PRO A 65 17.40 6.82 -7.37
C PRO A 65 18.00 6.54 -5.99
N GLN A 66 19.32 6.46 -5.91
CA GLN A 66 20.02 6.22 -4.64
C GLN A 66 19.70 7.28 -3.57
N THR A 67 19.44 8.53 -4.02
CA THR A 67 19.11 9.68 -3.17
C THR A 67 17.65 9.74 -2.75
N ALA A 68 16.79 8.88 -3.30
CA ALA A 68 15.36 8.87 -2.98
C ALA A 68 15.11 8.45 -1.54
N THR A 69 14.24 9.18 -0.86
CA THR A 69 13.67 8.79 0.44
C THR A 69 12.45 7.92 0.18
N VAL A 70 12.43 6.77 0.83
CA VAL A 70 11.34 5.79 0.75
C VAL A 70 10.65 5.74 2.10
N VAL A 71 9.32 5.80 2.09
CA VAL A 71 8.48 5.72 3.29
C VAL A 71 7.46 4.63 3.07
N TYR A 72 7.47 3.64 3.94
CA TYR A 72 6.43 2.60 3.92
C TYR A 72 5.15 3.17 4.54
N GLY A 73 4.05 3.00 3.84
CA GLY A 73 2.71 3.32 4.31
C GLY A 73 2.00 2.10 4.91
N PRO A 74 0.68 2.18 5.07
CA PRO A 74 -0.11 1.08 5.59
C PRO A 74 0.15 -0.23 4.82
N THR A 75 0.36 -1.30 5.58
CA THR A 75 0.60 -2.64 5.03
C THR A 75 -0.33 -3.63 5.71
N GLU A 76 -0.97 -4.47 4.90
CA GLU A 76 -1.90 -5.51 5.37
C GLU A 76 -1.50 -6.86 4.78
N VAL A 77 -1.31 -7.85 5.66
CA VAL A 77 -1.13 -9.26 5.32
C VAL A 77 -2.06 -10.03 6.24
N ALA A 78 -3.26 -10.34 5.76
CA ALA A 78 -4.42 -10.79 6.52
C ALA A 78 -4.88 -9.79 7.62
N THR A 79 -3.97 -9.07 8.23
CA THR A 79 -4.17 -8.02 9.22
C THR A 79 -3.26 -6.83 8.92
N GLN A 80 -3.56 -5.67 9.44
CA GLN A 80 -2.63 -4.55 9.38
C GLN A 80 -1.37 -4.89 10.17
N ILE A 81 -0.20 -4.51 9.64
CA ILE A 81 1.10 -4.75 10.28
C ILE A 81 1.88 -3.44 10.36
N ASN A 82 2.34 -3.12 11.58
CA ASN A 82 3.23 -2.00 11.86
C ASN A 82 4.59 -2.54 12.36
N TYR A 83 5.66 -1.86 12.02
CA TYR A 83 7.03 -2.21 12.41
C TYR A 83 7.58 -1.23 13.44
N LEU A 84 8.20 -1.76 14.49
CA LEU A 84 8.85 -1.02 15.56
C LEU A 84 10.30 -1.48 15.68
N GLU A 85 11.21 -0.66 15.18
CA GLU A 85 12.63 -0.99 15.12
C GLU A 85 13.26 -1.08 16.53
N GLY A 86 13.93 -2.20 16.83
CA GLY A 86 14.65 -2.37 18.10
C GLY A 86 13.76 -2.56 19.33
N GLU A 87 12.44 -2.71 19.20
CA GLU A 87 11.50 -2.64 20.31
C GLU A 87 11.08 -4.04 20.88
N ALA A 88 11.69 -5.15 20.43
CA ALA A 88 11.29 -6.48 20.88
C ALA A 88 11.41 -6.69 22.41
N ASN A 89 12.39 -6.04 23.06
CA ASN A 89 12.58 -6.13 24.50
C ASN A 89 11.53 -5.39 25.34
N LYS A 90 10.73 -4.51 24.70
CA LYS A 90 9.66 -3.72 25.36
C LYS A 90 8.28 -4.35 25.18
N ILE A 91 8.17 -5.58 24.67
CA ILE A 91 6.88 -6.23 24.41
C ILE A 91 5.97 -6.26 25.65
N SER A 92 6.53 -6.48 26.84
CA SER A 92 5.75 -6.47 28.09
C SER A 92 5.14 -5.11 28.37
N ASP A 93 5.85 -4.02 28.09
CA ASP A 93 5.35 -2.66 28.30
C ASP A 93 4.21 -2.35 27.32
N TYR A 94 4.37 -2.73 26.04
CA TYR A 94 3.33 -2.59 25.04
C TYR A 94 2.07 -3.38 25.38
N VAL A 95 2.21 -4.63 25.81
CA VAL A 95 1.09 -5.49 26.23
C VAL A 95 0.37 -4.89 27.44
N ASN A 96 1.12 -4.44 28.46
CA ASN A 96 0.54 -3.83 29.65
C ASN A 96 -0.19 -2.52 29.34
N SER A 97 0.43 -1.65 28.51
CA SER A 97 -0.22 -0.42 28.05
C SER A 97 -1.52 -0.70 27.29
N LYS A 98 -1.51 -1.71 26.41
CA LYS A 98 -2.71 -2.08 25.66
C LYS A 98 -3.79 -2.66 26.55
N LEU A 99 -3.44 -3.46 27.55
CA LEU A 99 -4.42 -3.98 28.53
C LEU A 99 -5.04 -2.86 29.36
N LEU A 100 -4.28 -1.82 29.73
CA LEU A 100 -4.82 -0.64 30.43
C LEU A 100 -5.77 0.15 29.52
N GLU A 101 -5.42 0.32 28.26
CA GLU A 101 -6.29 0.95 27.25
C GLU A 101 -7.61 0.15 27.11
N VAL A 102 -7.51 -1.14 26.91
CA VAL A 102 -8.66 -2.05 26.80
C VAL A 102 -9.54 -2.02 28.07
N GLU A 103 -8.93 -1.96 29.25
CA GLU A 103 -9.71 -1.86 30.49
C GLU A 103 -10.52 -0.54 30.56
N SER A 104 -10.01 0.55 29.99
CA SER A 104 -10.77 1.79 29.88
C SER A 104 -11.98 1.70 28.93
N GLU A 105 -11.96 0.77 27.97
CA GLU A 105 -13.08 0.52 27.07
C GLU A 105 -14.25 -0.18 27.77
N ARG A 106 -14.02 -0.80 28.95
CA ARG A 106 -15.03 -1.53 29.71
C ARG A 106 -16.23 -0.67 30.09
N GLU A 107 -16.03 0.62 30.31
CA GLU A 107 -17.13 1.55 30.65
C GLU A 107 -18.16 1.71 29.53
N PHE A 108 -17.77 1.40 28.27
CA PHE A 108 -18.65 1.46 27.09
C PHE A 108 -19.39 0.15 26.83
N LEU A 109 -19.10 -0.93 27.61
CA LEU A 109 -19.74 -2.22 27.48
C LEU A 109 -20.77 -2.43 28.59
N ASP A 110 -21.98 -2.84 28.21
CA ASP A 110 -22.96 -3.34 29.16
C ASP A 110 -22.71 -4.82 29.54
N GLU A 111 -23.52 -5.37 30.43
CA GLU A 111 -23.39 -6.78 30.86
C GLU A 111 -23.52 -7.76 29.69
N ALA A 112 -24.40 -7.48 28.73
CA ALA A 112 -24.59 -8.32 27.56
C ALA A 112 -23.39 -8.25 26.61
N GLY A 113 -22.81 -7.06 26.41
CA GLY A 113 -21.59 -6.83 25.64
C GLY A 113 -20.40 -7.58 26.24
N ILE A 114 -20.17 -7.49 27.56
CA ILE A 114 -19.12 -8.24 28.25
C ILE A 114 -19.32 -9.74 28.10
N ALA A 115 -20.57 -10.23 28.23
CA ALA A 115 -20.89 -11.63 28.09
C ALA A 115 -20.71 -12.14 26.66
N SER A 116 -20.91 -11.28 25.64
CA SER A 116 -20.72 -11.60 24.22
C SER A 116 -19.25 -11.69 23.83
N LEU A 117 -18.33 -11.08 24.60
CA LEU A 117 -16.90 -10.96 24.31
C LEU A 117 -16.04 -11.69 25.37
N PRO A 118 -16.06 -13.03 25.46
CA PRO A 118 -15.40 -13.79 26.54
C PRO A 118 -13.87 -13.65 26.61
N LEU A 119 -13.21 -13.13 25.57
CA LEU A 119 -11.77 -12.84 25.55
C LEU A 119 -11.44 -11.36 25.84
N PHE A 120 -12.45 -10.49 25.98
CA PHE A 120 -12.21 -9.08 26.28
C PHE A 120 -11.32 -8.90 27.52
N GLY A 121 -10.32 -8.02 27.43
CA GLY A 121 -9.37 -7.75 28.51
C GLY A 121 -8.34 -8.87 28.76
N LYS A 122 -8.29 -9.88 27.91
CA LYS A 122 -7.32 -10.98 28.05
C LYS A 122 -6.15 -10.83 27.11
N SER A 123 -5.00 -11.38 27.55
CA SER A 123 -3.83 -11.59 26.70
C SER A 123 -3.56 -13.10 26.60
N LEU A 124 -3.37 -13.58 25.37
CA LEU A 124 -3.02 -14.97 25.08
C LEU A 124 -1.62 -15.03 24.44
N ASP A 125 -0.95 -16.17 24.62
CA ASP A 125 0.25 -16.48 23.87
C ASP A 125 -0.12 -16.89 22.44
N GLY A 126 0.65 -16.38 21.47
CA GLY A 126 0.52 -16.84 20.09
C GLY A 126 1.41 -18.04 19.79
N GLN A 127 1.41 -18.48 18.52
CA GLN A 127 2.20 -19.66 18.09
C GLN A 127 3.70 -19.34 17.94
N ARG A 128 4.06 -18.09 17.68
CA ARG A 128 5.47 -17.70 17.66
C ARG A 128 5.97 -17.48 19.08
N SER A 129 7.19 -17.93 19.37
CA SER A 129 7.81 -17.73 20.68
C SER A 129 7.83 -16.25 21.07
N GLY A 130 7.31 -15.93 22.24
CA GLY A 130 7.20 -14.57 22.76
C GLY A 130 6.06 -13.72 22.18
N GLN A 131 5.29 -14.22 21.22
CA GLN A 131 4.10 -13.54 20.68
C GLN A 131 3.03 -13.39 21.77
N LYS A 132 2.41 -12.19 21.85
CA LYS A 132 1.27 -11.89 22.72
C LYS A 132 0.11 -11.34 21.91
N ILE A 133 -1.09 -11.82 22.18
CA ILE A 133 -2.33 -11.41 21.51
C ILE A 133 -3.26 -10.82 22.56
N VAL A 134 -3.64 -9.56 22.42
CA VAL A 134 -4.52 -8.81 23.34
C VAL A 134 -5.86 -8.58 22.67
N PHE A 135 -6.94 -8.77 23.44
CA PHE A 135 -8.32 -8.64 23.00
C PHE A 135 -8.99 -7.42 23.65
N GLY A 136 -9.31 -6.42 22.85
CA GLY A 136 -10.17 -5.29 23.20
C GLY A 136 -11.55 -5.42 22.58
N SER A 137 -12.35 -4.36 22.63
CA SER A 137 -13.64 -4.29 21.95
C SER A 137 -13.66 -3.18 20.91
N LYS A 138 -14.36 -3.43 19.82
CA LYS A 138 -14.74 -2.40 18.83
C LYS A 138 -16.11 -1.80 19.18
N ASP A 139 -17.00 -2.69 19.64
CA ASP A 139 -18.39 -2.41 20.01
C ASP A 139 -18.89 -3.53 20.93
N GLN A 140 -20.21 -3.58 21.20
CA GLN A 140 -20.84 -4.57 22.10
C GLN A 140 -20.71 -6.03 21.67
N VAL A 141 -20.33 -6.30 20.40
CA VAL A 141 -20.41 -7.65 19.81
C VAL A 141 -19.14 -8.05 19.03
N SER A 142 -18.18 -7.14 18.86
CA SER A 142 -16.97 -7.41 18.09
C SER A 142 -15.67 -6.99 18.80
N TYR A 143 -14.61 -7.74 18.53
CA TYR A 143 -13.29 -7.49 19.09
C TYR A 143 -12.48 -6.49 18.28
N THR A 144 -11.59 -5.76 18.97
CA THR A 144 -10.31 -5.33 18.44
C THR A 144 -9.24 -6.33 18.90
N ILE A 145 -8.35 -6.75 18.02
CA ILE A 145 -7.30 -7.69 18.35
C ILE A 145 -5.96 -7.10 17.98
N THR A 146 -5.03 -7.07 18.93
CA THR A 146 -3.66 -6.60 18.72
C THR A 146 -2.69 -7.74 19.06
N SER A 147 -1.82 -8.10 18.11
CA SER A 147 -0.81 -9.14 18.30
C SER A 147 0.59 -8.52 18.20
N TYR A 148 1.38 -8.71 19.24
CA TYR A 148 2.76 -8.27 19.33
C TYR A 148 3.69 -9.43 19.00
N VAL A 149 4.48 -9.31 17.94
CA VAL A 149 5.28 -10.38 17.35
C VAL A 149 6.76 -10.00 17.40
N PRO A 150 7.53 -10.52 18.36
CA PRO A 150 8.97 -10.27 18.41
C PRO A 150 9.68 -11.07 17.30
N VAL A 151 10.54 -10.40 16.56
CA VAL A 151 11.39 -11.01 15.53
C VAL A 151 12.79 -10.43 15.68
N ASP A 152 13.73 -11.24 16.14
CA ASP A 152 15.08 -10.81 16.52
C ASP A 152 15.03 -9.66 17.55
N ALA A 153 15.62 -8.50 17.24
CA ALA A 153 15.57 -7.32 18.09
C ALA A 153 14.34 -6.43 17.85
N HIS A 154 13.50 -6.74 16.89
CA HIS A 154 12.43 -5.89 16.38
C HIS A 154 11.05 -6.39 16.80
N LEU A 155 10.08 -5.48 16.85
CA LEU A 155 8.71 -5.81 17.19
C LEU A 155 7.79 -5.48 16.00
N PHE A 156 6.95 -6.42 15.61
CA PHE A 156 5.87 -6.19 14.66
C PHE A 156 4.54 -6.24 15.41
N VAL A 157 3.65 -5.33 15.05
CA VAL A 157 2.32 -5.23 15.66
C VAL A 157 1.28 -5.49 14.59
N GLN A 158 0.57 -6.61 14.74
CA GLN A 158 -0.58 -6.92 13.91
C GLN A 158 -1.84 -6.38 14.59
N SER A 159 -2.75 -5.79 13.83
CA SER A 159 -4.02 -5.29 14.34
C SER A 159 -5.18 -5.57 13.39
N VAL A 160 -6.34 -5.84 13.96
CA VAL A 160 -7.59 -6.03 13.23
C VAL A 160 -8.77 -5.65 14.13
N ASP A 161 -9.78 -5.04 13.54
CA ASP A 161 -10.99 -4.62 14.26
C ASP A 161 -12.26 -5.27 13.68
N GLY A 162 -13.36 -5.19 14.47
CA GLY A 162 -14.68 -5.62 14.04
C GLY A 162 -14.81 -7.14 13.90
N ILE A 163 -14.02 -7.91 14.63
CA ILE A 163 -14.01 -9.37 14.54
C ILE A 163 -15.09 -9.96 15.46
N LEU A 164 -16.07 -10.61 14.88
CA LEU A 164 -17.08 -11.34 15.66
C LEU A 164 -16.48 -12.55 16.38
N PRO A 165 -16.97 -12.91 17.58
CA PRO A 165 -16.41 -14.00 18.38
C PRO A 165 -16.42 -15.39 17.71
N ASN A 166 -17.29 -15.60 16.73
CA ASN A 166 -17.37 -16.85 15.96
C ASN A 166 -16.41 -16.89 14.75
N ILE A 167 -15.68 -15.81 14.47
CA ILE A 167 -14.70 -15.74 13.38
C ILE A 167 -13.32 -16.15 13.90
N ASN A 168 -12.75 -17.19 13.34
CA ASN A 168 -11.42 -17.67 13.71
C ASN A 168 -10.33 -16.88 12.97
N ILE A 169 -10.06 -15.64 13.40
CA ILE A 169 -8.96 -14.80 12.87
C ILE A 169 -7.60 -15.17 13.51
N ILE A 170 -7.60 -15.84 14.66
CA ILE A 170 -6.37 -16.14 15.41
C ILE A 170 -5.42 -17.03 14.62
N ASP A 171 -5.96 -17.97 13.85
CA ASP A 171 -5.13 -18.82 12.99
C ASP A 171 -4.42 -18.02 11.90
N GLN A 172 -5.08 -17.02 11.34
CA GLN A 172 -4.46 -16.13 10.36
C GLN A 172 -3.37 -15.24 10.99
N ILE A 173 -3.64 -14.67 12.17
CA ILE A 173 -2.67 -13.90 12.96
C ILE A 173 -1.43 -14.75 13.25
N ASN A 174 -1.61 -15.99 13.69
CA ASN A 174 -0.52 -16.91 13.97
C ASN A 174 0.23 -17.35 12.70
N ALA A 175 -0.48 -17.60 11.60
CA ALA A 175 0.12 -17.97 10.32
C ALA A 175 1.04 -16.84 9.80
N VAL A 176 0.61 -15.59 9.90
CA VAL A 176 1.45 -14.44 9.54
C VAL A 176 2.64 -14.35 10.50
N ALA A 177 2.41 -14.37 11.81
CA ALA A 177 3.46 -14.24 12.82
C ALA A 177 4.56 -15.31 12.67
N THR A 178 4.20 -16.57 12.39
CA THR A 178 5.17 -17.66 12.21
C THR A 178 6.00 -17.56 10.94
N ARG A 179 5.48 -16.93 9.90
CA ARG A 179 6.12 -16.77 8.58
C ARG A 179 6.84 -15.42 8.42
N LEU A 180 6.68 -14.51 9.39
CA LEU A 180 7.31 -13.20 9.40
C LEU A 180 8.80 -13.34 9.72
N LYS A 181 9.65 -12.66 8.93
CA LYS A 181 11.09 -12.57 9.14
C LYS A 181 11.52 -11.11 9.10
N TYR A 182 12.51 -10.75 9.91
CA TYR A 182 13.17 -9.46 9.75
C TYR A 182 13.92 -9.40 8.41
N ARG A 183 13.96 -8.22 7.82
CA ARG A 183 14.65 -7.94 6.55
C ARG A 183 15.21 -6.52 6.58
N ARG A 184 16.47 -6.38 6.23
CA ARG A 184 17.07 -5.06 5.99
C ARG A 184 16.50 -4.47 4.70
N GLU A 185 16.47 -3.12 4.60
CA GLU A 185 15.86 -2.42 3.45
C GLU A 185 16.45 -2.89 2.11
N GLU A 186 17.78 -3.07 2.04
CA GLU A 186 18.50 -3.46 0.82
C GLU A 186 18.42 -4.95 0.49
N GLU A 187 17.94 -5.77 1.41
CA GLU A 187 17.87 -7.21 1.23
C GLU A 187 16.70 -7.59 0.31
N ILE A 188 17.00 -8.34 -0.74
CA ILE A 188 15.98 -8.91 -1.62
C ILE A 188 15.68 -10.32 -1.09
N PRO A 189 14.46 -10.56 -0.58
CA PRO A 189 14.12 -11.84 -0.03
C PRO A 189 14.04 -12.92 -1.11
N ALA A 190 14.43 -14.14 -0.75
CA ALA A 190 14.27 -15.29 -1.62
C ALA A 190 12.88 -15.93 -1.41
N GLY A 191 12.23 -16.31 -2.50
CA GLY A 191 10.96 -17.02 -2.47
C GLY A 191 9.75 -16.12 -2.63
N GLN A 192 8.56 -16.73 -2.51
CA GLN A 192 7.29 -16.03 -2.66
C GLN A 192 6.86 -15.45 -1.31
N GLY A 193 6.43 -14.20 -1.31
CA GLY A 193 5.95 -13.53 -0.11
C GLY A 193 5.77 -12.04 -0.36
N MET A 194 5.57 -11.32 0.71
CA MET A 194 5.26 -9.90 0.72
C MET A 194 6.28 -9.13 1.55
N CYS A 195 6.92 -8.13 0.95
CA CYS A 195 7.78 -7.19 1.64
C CYS A 195 6.95 -6.15 2.39
N ILE A 196 7.28 -5.98 3.65
CA ILE A 196 6.73 -4.95 4.53
C ILE A 196 7.89 -4.11 5.09
N GLU A 197 7.60 -3.04 5.78
CA GLU A 197 8.63 -2.29 6.49
C GLU A 197 9.37 -3.20 7.49
N GLY A 198 10.70 -3.20 7.41
CA GLY A 198 11.56 -4.02 8.28
C GLY A 198 11.38 -5.54 8.15
N GLY A 199 10.51 -6.05 7.25
CA GLY A 199 10.17 -7.46 7.25
C GLY A 199 9.78 -8.06 5.90
N PHE A 200 9.62 -9.39 5.94
CA PHE A 200 9.11 -10.21 4.85
C PHE A 200 8.20 -11.30 5.39
N VAL A 201 7.00 -11.41 4.84
CA VAL A 201 6.03 -12.45 5.18
C VAL A 201 5.95 -13.43 4.02
N SER A 202 6.40 -14.68 4.24
CA SER A 202 6.39 -15.70 3.19
C SER A 202 5.01 -16.31 2.96
N GLY A 203 4.71 -16.68 1.70
CA GLY A 203 3.44 -17.28 1.31
C GLY A 203 2.48 -16.31 0.63
N THR A 204 1.21 -16.70 0.53
CA THR A 204 0.11 -15.92 -0.03
C THR A 204 -1.02 -15.85 0.98
N TYR A 205 -1.75 -14.73 0.97
CA TYR A 205 -2.83 -14.46 1.90
C TYR A 205 -4.07 -14.01 1.15
N GLU A 206 -5.22 -14.14 1.77
CA GLU A 206 -6.47 -13.69 1.19
C GLU A 206 -6.47 -12.16 1.05
N TYR A 207 -6.02 -11.47 2.06
CA TYR A 207 -5.93 -10.00 2.10
C TYR A 207 -4.47 -9.57 2.07
N GLU A 208 -4.11 -8.80 1.06
CA GLU A 208 -2.76 -8.26 0.88
C GLU A 208 -2.84 -6.82 0.37
N ARG A 209 -2.21 -5.90 1.08
CA ARG A 209 -2.06 -4.51 0.67
C ARG A 209 -0.71 -3.96 1.09
N ALA A 210 -0.10 -3.18 0.24
CA ALA A 210 1.11 -2.43 0.57
C ALA A 210 1.07 -1.06 -0.08
N THR A 211 1.48 -0.05 0.67
CA THR A 211 1.62 1.32 0.19
C THR A 211 3.06 1.78 0.41
N ILE A 212 3.60 2.53 -0.54
CA ILE A 212 4.93 3.14 -0.45
C ILE A 212 4.89 4.57 -0.98
N GLY A 213 5.55 5.47 -0.28
CA GLY A 213 5.81 6.84 -0.72
C GLY A 213 7.26 7.01 -1.12
N ILE A 214 7.53 7.74 -2.21
CA ILE A 214 8.87 8.02 -2.70
C ILE A 214 9.02 9.51 -2.92
N ARG A 215 10.05 10.10 -2.32
CA ARG A 215 10.43 11.49 -2.51
C ARG A 215 11.79 11.57 -3.14
N LEU A 216 11.91 12.39 -4.19
CA LEU A 216 13.17 12.66 -4.85
C LEU A 216 13.81 13.91 -4.26
N LYS A 217 15.07 13.81 -3.87
CA LYS A 217 15.82 14.96 -3.35
C LYS A 217 15.88 16.11 -4.36
N GLU A 218 15.96 15.78 -5.64
CA GLU A 218 16.07 16.70 -6.76
C GLU A 218 14.74 17.39 -7.10
N TYR A 219 13.63 16.88 -6.59
CA TYR A 219 12.26 17.36 -6.78
C TYR A 219 11.48 17.30 -5.47
N PRO A 220 11.78 18.21 -4.51
CA PRO A 220 11.19 18.15 -3.17
C PRO A 220 9.66 18.36 -3.16
N ASP A 221 9.14 19.02 -4.20
CA ASP A 221 7.70 19.31 -4.36
C ASP A 221 6.93 18.17 -5.03
N VAL A 222 7.62 17.06 -5.33
CA VAL A 222 7.03 15.93 -6.02
C VAL A 222 6.92 14.73 -5.11
N HIS A 223 5.71 14.23 -5.03
CA HIS A 223 5.38 13.05 -4.26
C HIS A 223 4.92 11.92 -5.17
N LEU A 224 5.60 10.80 -5.14
CA LEU A 224 5.15 9.57 -5.78
C LEU A 224 4.63 8.62 -4.71
N SER A 225 3.38 8.20 -4.82
CA SER A 225 2.82 7.13 -4.01
C SER A 225 2.43 5.93 -4.88
N ILE A 226 2.65 4.74 -4.36
CA ILE A 226 2.26 3.49 -4.99
C ILE A 226 1.47 2.69 -3.96
N ASP A 227 0.24 2.36 -4.30
CA ASP A 227 -0.62 1.46 -3.52
C ASP A 227 -0.87 0.20 -4.34
N THR A 228 -0.81 -0.95 -3.70
CA THR A 228 -1.13 -2.22 -4.31
C THR A 228 -1.95 -3.05 -3.34
N HIS A 229 -3.06 -3.64 -3.84
CA HIS A 229 -3.83 -4.57 -3.04
C HIS A 229 -4.35 -5.73 -3.90
N LYS A 230 -4.45 -6.91 -3.29
CA LYS A 230 -5.02 -8.07 -3.96
C LYS A 230 -6.48 -7.79 -4.27
N ASN A 231 -6.83 -7.85 -5.55
CA ASN A 231 -8.21 -7.67 -5.97
C ASN A 231 -9.02 -8.91 -5.60
N LEU A 232 -10.05 -8.76 -4.75
CA LEU A 232 -10.94 -9.84 -4.32
C LEU A 232 -12.19 -9.95 -5.17
N GLU A 233 -12.61 -8.82 -5.79
CA GLU A 233 -13.79 -8.75 -6.64
C GLU A 233 -13.50 -7.93 -7.88
N PHE A 234 -13.98 -8.41 -9.04
CA PHE A 234 -13.99 -7.59 -10.23
C PHE A 234 -15.12 -6.56 -10.15
N LEU A 235 -14.78 -5.33 -9.82
CA LEU A 235 -15.69 -4.21 -9.91
C LEU A 235 -15.55 -3.59 -11.31
N GLN A 236 -16.55 -3.81 -12.17
CA GLN A 236 -16.58 -3.24 -13.52
C GLN A 236 -16.43 -1.71 -13.52
N GLU A 237 -16.85 -1.08 -12.45
CA GLU A 237 -16.73 0.36 -12.20
C GLU A 237 -15.27 0.80 -12.03
N SER A 238 -14.45 0.01 -11.33
CA SER A 238 -13.03 0.31 -11.12
C SER A 238 -12.22 0.24 -12.43
N ALA A 239 -12.70 -0.53 -13.39
CA ALA A 239 -12.10 -0.66 -14.71
C ALA A 239 -12.58 0.42 -15.70
N ASN A 240 -13.58 1.23 -15.34
CA ASN A 240 -14.14 2.26 -16.20
C ASN A 240 -13.87 3.68 -15.69
N PRO A 241 -12.94 4.39 -16.33
CA PRO A 241 -12.53 5.72 -15.92
C PRO A 241 -13.62 6.77 -15.96
N LYS A 242 -14.53 6.65 -16.91
CA LYS A 242 -15.66 7.59 -16.99
C LYS A 242 -16.55 7.47 -15.77
N LEU A 243 -16.84 6.24 -15.32
CA LEU A 243 -17.61 6.02 -14.09
C LEU A 243 -16.89 6.52 -12.86
N LEU A 244 -15.56 6.33 -12.77
CA LEU A 244 -14.75 6.88 -11.67
C LEU A 244 -14.79 8.41 -11.68
N HIS A 245 -14.69 9.03 -12.85
CA HIS A 245 -14.76 10.48 -12.96
C HIS A 245 -16.17 11.02 -12.61
N GLU A 246 -17.23 10.34 -13.02
CA GLU A 246 -18.61 10.69 -12.67
C GLU A 246 -18.84 10.59 -11.15
N LYS A 247 -18.40 9.52 -10.52
CA LYS A 247 -18.46 9.36 -9.05
C LYS A 247 -17.65 10.44 -8.31
N ALA A 248 -16.46 10.76 -8.80
CA ALA A 248 -15.65 11.83 -8.22
C ALA A 248 -16.33 13.19 -8.34
N ARG A 249 -17.03 13.46 -9.44
CA ARG A 249 -17.83 14.66 -9.62
C ARG A 249 -19.01 14.70 -8.64
N GLU A 250 -19.77 13.61 -8.52
CA GLU A 250 -20.89 13.51 -7.59
C GLU A 250 -20.45 13.72 -6.13
N SER A 251 -19.34 13.10 -5.73
CA SER A 251 -18.74 13.30 -4.41
C SER A 251 -18.34 14.76 -4.19
N ALA A 252 -17.71 15.40 -5.18
CA ALA A 252 -17.33 16.80 -5.10
C ALA A 252 -18.57 17.74 -5.00
N GLU A 253 -19.68 17.42 -5.65
CA GLU A 253 -20.92 18.17 -5.54
C GLU A 253 -21.50 18.04 -4.12
N VAL A 254 -21.54 16.84 -3.54
CA VAL A 254 -22.01 16.60 -2.17
C VAL A 254 -21.16 17.35 -1.14
N GLU A 255 -19.84 17.42 -1.35
CA GLU A 255 -18.88 18.12 -0.49
C GLU A 255 -18.86 19.65 -0.72
N GLY A 256 -19.68 20.18 -1.64
CA GLY A 256 -19.70 21.60 -1.98
C GLY A 256 -18.48 22.06 -2.83
N LEU A 257 -17.74 21.12 -3.41
CA LEU A 257 -16.56 21.36 -4.24
C LEU A 257 -16.84 21.30 -5.76
N GLY A 258 -18.09 21.13 -6.17
CA GLY A 258 -18.50 20.99 -7.58
C GLY A 258 -17.97 22.09 -8.47
N ALA A 259 -17.99 23.37 -8.02
CA ALA A 259 -17.45 24.49 -8.76
C ALA A 259 -15.92 24.47 -8.91
N VAL A 260 -15.20 23.82 -8.00
CA VAL A 260 -13.75 23.60 -8.10
C VAL A 260 -13.48 22.46 -9.05
N PHE A 261 -14.19 21.35 -8.88
CA PHE A 261 -14.07 20.16 -9.71
C PHE A 261 -14.32 20.44 -11.19
N SER A 262 -15.31 21.29 -11.50
CA SER A 262 -15.63 21.70 -12.89
C SER A 262 -14.49 22.46 -13.60
N ARG A 263 -13.51 22.95 -12.84
CA ARG A 263 -12.31 23.63 -13.38
C ARG A 263 -11.08 22.73 -13.48
N VAL A 264 -11.19 21.49 -13.07
CA VAL A 264 -10.14 20.48 -13.29
C VAL A 264 -9.99 20.26 -14.79
N LYS A 265 -8.76 20.33 -15.27
CA LYS A 265 -8.45 20.11 -16.70
C LYS A 265 -7.78 18.75 -16.85
N VAL A 266 -8.43 17.85 -17.57
CA VAL A 266 -7.78 16.62 -18.02
C VAL A 266 -6.80 17.01 -19.14
N LEU A 267 -5.52 16.71 -18.91
CA LEU A 267 -4.42 17.00 -19.83
C LEU A 267 -4.15 15.82 -20.75
N ARG A 268 -4.27 14.60 -20.20
CA ARG A 268 -4.11 13.35 -20.94
C ARG A 268 -4.92 12.26 -20.28
N GLU A 269 -5.52 11.40 -21.07
CA GLU A 269 -6.23 10.21 -20.64
C GLU A 269 -6.03 9.12 -21.70
N GLU A 270 -5.37 8.02 -21.36
CA GLU A 270 -5.09 6.94 -22.29
C GLU A 270 -4.89 5.60 -21.58
N LEU A 271 -5.12 4.50 -22.32
CA LEU A 271 -4.71 3.18 -21.88
C LEU A 271 -3.20 3.03 -22.04
N ARG A 272 -2.54 2.60 -20.99
CA ARG A 272 -1.10 2.39 -20.95
C ARG A 272 -0.77 0.98 -20.49
N GLN A 273 0.36 0.51 -20.99
CA GLN A 273 1.01 -0.68 -20.44
C GLN A 273 2.26 -0.26 -19.68
N LEU A 274 2.29 -0.59 -18.41
CA LEU A 274 3.39 -0.35 -17.49
C LEU A 274 4.00 -1.70 -17.12
N ALA A 275 5.10 -2.06 -17.76
CA ALA A 275 5.62 -3.43 -17.78
C ALA A 275 4.57 -4.40 -18.31
N ASP A 276 4.05 -5.33 -17.53
CA ASP A 276 2.94 -6.23 -17.87
C ASP A 276 1.61 -5.85 -17.19
N LEU A 277 1.58 -4.70 -16.49
CA LEU A 277 0.34 -4.12 -15.98
C LEU A 277 -0.31 -3.29 -17.08
N SER A 278 -1.52 -3.66 -17.46
CA SER A 278 -2.37 -2.87 -18.33
C SER A 278 -3.27 -2.01 -17.46
N GLY A 279 -3.28 -0.70 -17.69
CA GLY A 279 -4.05 0.20 -16.85
C GLY A 279 -4.40 1.49 -17.58
N GLN A 280 -5.10 2.36 -16.88
CA GLN A 280 -5.43 3.68 -17.35
C GLN A 280 -4.50 4.72 -16.74
N GLU A 281 -4.01 5.58 -17.60
CA GLU A 281 -3.25 6.76 -17.24
C GLU A 281 -4.13 7.99 -17.39
N VAL A 282 -4.15 8.83 -16.35
CA VAL A 282 -4.78 10.14 -16.38
C VAL A 282 -3.79 11.18 -15.84
N ALA A 283 -3.60 12.25 -16.60
CA ALA A 283 -2.90 13.44 -16.12
C ALA A 283 -3.89 14.61 -16.11
N TYR A 284 -3.94 15.34 -15.01
CA TYR A 284 -4.83 16.48 -14.88
C TYR A 284 -4.18 17.63 -14.10
N ARG A 285 -4.76 18.81 -14.27
CA ARG A 285 -4.40 19.99 -13.51
C ARG A 285 -5.56 20.42 -12.64
N THR A 286 -5.38 20.40 -11.33
CA THR A 286 -6.31 20.97 -10.39
C THR A 286 -6.16 22.49 -10.31
N PRO A 287 -7.26 23.24 -10.23
CA PRO A 287 -7.18 24.70 -10.08
C PRO A 287 -6.69 25.08 -8.68
N ALA A 288 -6.11 26.27 -8.57
CA ALA A 288 -5.87 26.87 -7.26
C ALA A 288 -7.22 27.04 -6.51
N TYR A 289 -7.21 26.71 -5.22
CA TYR A 289 -8.39 26.83 -4.36
C TYR A 289 -8.00 27.25 -2.94
N LYS A 290 -8.62 28.31 -2.43
CA LYS A 290 -8.24 28.96 -1.16
C LYS A 290 -6.75 29.30 -1.15
N SER A 291 -5.97 28.77 -0.21
CA SER A 291 -4.53 28.95 -0.11
C SER A 291 -3.71 27.91 -0.89
N ALA A 292 -4.34 26.90 -1.47
CA ALA A 292 -3.65 25.88 -2.25
C ALA A 292 -3.36 26.36 -3.68
N ALA A 293 -2.14 26.15 -4.14
CA ALA A 293 -1.73 26.41 -5.51
C ALA A 293 -2.38 25.43 -6.49
N SER A 294 -2.35 25.77 -7.78
CA SER A 294 -2.70 24.81 -8.84
C SER A 294 -1.65 23.70 -8.89
N VAL A 295 -2.08 22.45 -8.96
CA VAL A 295 -1.21 21.26 -8.94
C VAL A 295 -1.43 20.46 -10.23
N HIS A 296 -0.36 19.87 -10.75
CA HIS A 296 -0.43 18.85 -11.76
C HIS A 296 -0.38 17.48 -11.08
N GLU A 297 -1.32 16.64 -11.42
CA GLU A 297 -1.45 15.30 -10.87
C GLU A 297 -1.39 14.29 -12.00
N PHE A 298 -0.74 13.19 -11.72
CA PHE A 298 -0.69 12.01 -12.59
C PHE A 298 -1.18 10.81 -11.80
N ARG A 299 -2.01 10.00 -12.43
CA ARG A 299 -2.48 8.73 -11.87
C ARG A 299 -2.41 7.64 -12.93
N PHE A 300 -1.88 6.49 -12.54
CA PHE A 300 -2.01 5.24 -13.28
C PHE A 300 -2.75 4.25 -12.40
N HIS A 301 -3.78 3.64 -12.95
CA HIS A 301 -4.60 2.67 -12.25
C HIS A 301 -4.75 1.41 -13.09
N SER A 302 -4.49 0.25 -12.47
CA SER A 302 -4.68 -1.10 -13.03
C SER A 302 -5.51 -1.94 -12.08
N VAL A 303 -6.60 -2.51 -12.53
CA VAL A 303 -7.49 -3.35 -11.69
C VAL A 303 -6.91 -4.73 -11.37
N GLY A 304 -5.83 -5.12 -12.07
CA GLY A 304 -5.21 -6.43 -11.86
C GLY A 304 -6.10 -7.61 -12.25
N LYS A 305 -5.88 -8.75 -11.58
CA LYS A 305 -6.68 -9.97 -11.76
C LYS A 305 -7.28 -10.40 -10.42
N VAL A 306 -8.53 -10.80 -10.45
CA VAL A 306 -9.26 -11.27 -9.25
C VAL A 306 -8.53 -12.46 -8.63
N ASN A 307 -8.31 -12.39 -7.33
CA ASN A 307 -7.64 -13.40 -6.51
C ASN A 307 -6.20 -13.78 -6.92
N ASP A 308 -5.57 -12.97 -7.77
CA ASP A 308 -4.18 -13.17 -8.18
C ASP A 308 -3.24 -12.18 -7.45
N PRO A 309 -2.46 -12.63 -6.45
CA PRO A 309 -1.58 -11.76 -5.69
C PRO A 309 -0.37 -11.25 -6.51
N PHE A 310 -0.10 -11.84 -7.68
CA PHE A 310 0.98 -11.43 -8.59
C PHE A 310 0.52 -10.41 -9.64
N HIS A 311 -0.79 -10.26 -9.79
CA HIS A 311 -1.42 -9.23 -10.62
C HIS A 311 -2.45 -8.48 -9.76
N PRO A 312 -2.03 -7.79 -8.70
CA PRO A 312 -2.95 -7.08 -7.83
C PRO A 312 -3.51 -5.85 -8.52
N GLU A 313 -4.46 -5.21 -7.92
CA GLU A 313 -4.82 -3.85 -8.24
C GLU A 313 -3.63 -2.92 -7.90
N PHE A 314 -3.38 -1.95 -8.76
CA PHE A 314 -2.22 -1.09 -8.67
C PHE A 314 -2.66 0.36 -8.92
N ASP A 315 -2.32 1.25 -7.99
CA ASP A 315 -2.59 2.68 -8.09
C ASP A 315 -1.27 3.44 -7.88
N ILE A 316 -0.86 4.20 -8.90
CA ILE A 316 0.31 5.07 -8.84
C ILE A 316 -0.19 6.50 -8.93
N ARG A 317 0.19 7.33 -7.98
CA ARG A 317 -0.12 8.76 -7.95
C ARG A 317 1.14 9.56 -7.84
N LEU A 318 1.11 10.69 -8.52
CA LEU A 318 2.15 11.67 -8.49
C LEU A 318 1.53 13.04 -8.40
N ASP A 319 1.88 13.81 -7.42
CA ASP A 319 1.41 15.14 -7.10
C ASP A 319 2.55 16.07 -6.63
#